data_2d276e52eaaba6a58c2a8796a7a41710
#
_entry.id   2d276e52eaaba6a58c2a8796a7a41710
#
_cell.length_a   1.000
_cell.length_b   1.000
_cell.length_c   1.000
_cell.angle_alpha   90.00
_cell.angle_beta   90.00
_cell.angle_gamma   90.00
#
_symmetry.space_group_name_H-M   'P 1'
#
loop_
_entity.id
_entity.type
_entity.pdbx_description
1 polymer ?
#
loop_
_entity_poly.entity_id
_entity_poly.type
_entity_poly.pdbx_seq_one_letter_code
_entity_poly.pdbx_strand_id
1 'polypeptide(L)'
;MADDIVVLNSGIVSQKGSPLDLYNNPNNLFVGGFIGSPKMNFISTKITSKSSDKTEVDLMGSSTISIPKTLASASEGDAVKLGIRPEHLTVNKESDGSWESKVFVVEKLGSGTFLYLEKEGEPLVVETKGDSDIKVGDTVKVGFSASHCHIFNSSNQEAFK
;
A
#
# COMPACT_ATOMS: atom_id res chain seq x y z
N MET A 1 -3.72 -27.08 -0.67
CA MET A 1 -3.99 -25.64 -0.68
C MET A 1 -5.29 -25.44 -1.41
N ALA A 2 -6.14 -24.49 -1.01
CA ALA A 2 -7.41 -24.26 -1.74
C ALA A 2 -7.11 -23.62 -3.11
N ASP A 3 -7.84 -24.06 -4.16
CA ASP A 3 -7.74 -23.48 -5.50
C ASP A 3 -8.48 -22.15 -5.58
N ASP A 4 -9.57 -22.01 -4.82
CA ASP A 4 -10.41 -20.83 -4.70
C ASP A 4 -10.60 -20.42 -3.22
N ILE A 5 -10.55 -19.13 -2.98
CA ILE A 5 -10.89 -18.48 -1.71
C ILE A 5 -12.12 -17.60 -1.91
N VAL A 6 -13.05 -17.64 -0.97
CA VAL A 6 -14.18 -16.71 -0.90
C VAL A 6 -14.01 -15.84 0.35
N VAL A 7 -13.85 -14.54 0.16
CA VAL A 7 -13.75 -13.56 1.23
C VAL A 7 -15.14 -12.99 1.51
N LEU A 8 -15.59 -13.13 2.75
CA LEU A 8 -16.87 -12.61 3.23
C LEU A 8 -16.63 -11.38 4.13
N ASN A 9 -17.39 -10.33 3.89
CA ASN A 9 -17.46 -9.16 4.76
C ASN A 9 -18.91 -8.95 5.20
N SER A 10 -19.17 -9.06 6.51
CA SER A 10 -20.51 -8.90 7.09
C SER A 10 -21.59 -9.78 6.42
N GLY A 11 -21.23 -11.03 6.07
CA GLY A 11 -22.14 -11.98 5.43
C GLY A 11 -22.30 -11.83 3.91
N ILE A 12 -21.65 -10.83 3.31
CA ILE A 12 -21.68 -10.58 1.85
C ILE A 12 -20.35 -11.03 1.24
N VAL A 13 -20.40 -11.68 0.07
CA VAL A 13 -19.19 -12.04 -0.68
C VAL A 13 -18.52 -10.77 -1.19
N SER A 14 -17.32 -10.49 -0.65
CA SER A 14 -16.51 -9.33 -1.03
C SER A 14 -15.65 -9.62 -2.27
N GLN A 15 -15.06 -10.80 -2.34
CA GLN A 15 -14.31 -11.27 -3.51
C GLN A 15 -14.19 -12.80 -3.49
N LYS A 16 -14.17 -13.41 -4.68
CA LYS A 16 -13.84 -14.82 -4.90
C LYS A 16 -12.75 -14.92 -5.97
N GLY A 17 -11.80 -15.84 -5.80
CA GLY A 17 -10.75 -16.12 -6.78
C GLY A 17 -9.61 -16.94 -6.18
N SER A 18 -8.56 -17.13 -6.97
CA SER A 18 -7.35 -17.79 -6.48
C SER A 18 -6.64 -16.97 -5.39
N PRO A 19 -5.85 -17.58 -4.49
CA PRO A 19 -5.09 -16.87 -3.48
C PRO A 19 -4.23 -15.72 -4.05
N LEU A 20 -3.56 -15.97 -5.17
CA LEU A 20 -2.70 -14.98 -5.83
C LEU A 20 -3.51 -13.85 -6.48
N ASP A 21 -4.69 -14.15 -7.01
CA ASP A 21 -5.56 -13.11 -7.57
C ASP A 21 -6.08 -12.16 -6.48
N LEU A 22 -6.55 -12.71 -5.36
CA LEU A 22 -6.99 -11.88 -4.23
C LEU A 22 -5.85 -11.03 -3.64
N TYR A 23 -4.64 -11.57 -3.64
CA TYR A 23 -3.46 -10.88 -3.17
C TYR A 23 -3.02 -9.74 -4.09
N ASN A 24 -2.95 -10.02 -5.39
CA ASN A 24 -2.44 -9.08 -6.40
C ASN A 24 -3.50 -8.10 -6.89
N ASN A 25 -4.79 -8.49 -6.88
CA ASN A 25 -5.90 -7.72 -7.45
C ASN A 25 -7.06 -7.58 -6.46
N PRO A 26 -6.85 -7.02 -5.26
CA PRO A 26 -7.93 -6.84 -4.29
C PRO A 26 -9.01 -5.90 -4.86
N ASN A 27 -10.27 -6.31 -4.79
CA ASN A 27 -11.38 -5.50 -5.30
C ASN A 27 -11.71 -4.29 -4.42
N ASN A 28 -11.34 -4.33 -3.15
CA ASN A 28 -11.61 -3.25 -2.20
C ASN A 28 -10.63 -3.25 -1.03
N LEU A 29 -10.73 -2.21 -0.19
CA LEU A 29 -9.88 -2.03 1.00
C LEU A 29 -9.95 -3.22 1.96
N PHE A 30 -11.15 -3.80 2.14
CA PHE A 30 -11.31 -4.93 3.04
C PHE A 30 -10.49 -6.13 2.58
N VAL A 31 -10.59 -6.53 1.33
CA VAL A 31 -9.82 -7.65 0.77
C VAL A 31 -8.32 -7.34 0.82
N GLY A 32 -7.90 -6.14 0.42
CA GLY A 32 -6.50 -5.71 0.47
C GLY A 32 -5.89 -5.79 1.87
N GLY A 33 -6.66 -5.40 2.89
CA GLY A 33 -6.23 -5.45 4.28
C GLY A 33 -6.39 -6.84 4.94
N PHE A 34 -7.25 -7.70 4.41
CA PHE A 34 -7.52 -9.02 4.95
C PHE A 34 -6.55 -10.09 4.43
N ILE A 35 -6.19 -10.01 3.15
CA ILE A 35 -5.30 -10.97 2.50
C ILE A 35 -3.85 -10.50 2.61
N GLY A 36 -3.02 -11.29 3.30
CA GLY A 36 -1.60 -11.04 3.53
C GLY A 36 -1.27 -10.83 5.01
N SER A 37 -0.05 -11.21 5.38
CA SER A 37 0.49 -11.02 6.73
C SER A 37 1.97 -10.65 6.61
N PRO A 38 2.35 -9.42 6.97
CA PRO A 38 1.48 -8.33 7.44
C PRO A 38 0.46 -7.84 6.40
N LYS A 39 -0.56 -7.11 6.85
CA LYS A 39 -1.58 -6.54 5.97
C LYS A 39 -1.03 -5.45 5.05
N MET A 40 -1.74 -5.16 3.95
CA MET A 40 -1.42 -4.03 3.07
C MET A 40 -1.41 -2.71 3.85
N ASN A 41 -0.43 -1.87 3.57
CA ASN A 41 -0.39 -0.49 4.07
C ASN A 41 -1.39 0.37 3.30
N PHE A 42 -2.11 1.25 4.01
CA PHE A 42 -3.00 2.22 3.39
C PHE A 42 -2.59 3.65 3.76
N ILE A 43 -2.40 4.48 2.73
CA ILE A 43 -2.05 5.90 2.85
C ILE A 43 -3.21 6.71 2.29
N SER A 44 -3.83 7.54 3.12
CA SER A 44 -4.87 8.47 2.68
C SER A 44 -4.23 9.61 1.89
N THR A 45 -4.78 9.87 0.71
CA THR A 45 -4.26 10.89 -0.21
C THR A 45 -5.38 11.43 -1.10
N LYS A 46 -5.02 12.26 -2.07
CA LYS A 46 -5.93 12.80 -3.07
C LYS A 46 -5.29 12.79 -4.45
N ILE A 47 -6.12 12.74 -5.46
CA ILE A 47 -5.70 12.89 -6.85
C ILE A 47 -5.38 14.36 -7.11
N THR A 48 -4.17 14.63 -7.57
CA THR A 48 -3.70 15.98 -7.90
C THR A 48 -3.83 16.31 -9.39
N SER A 49 -3.66 15.30 -10.23
CA SER A 49 -3.88 15.46 -11.67
C SER A 49 -4.18 14.11 -12.34
N LYS A 50 -4.78 14.15 -13.51
CA LYS A 50 -5.15 12.98 -14.29
C LYS A 50 -4.95 13.23 -15.78
N SER A 51 -4.33 12.27 -16.46
CA SER A 51 -4.18 12.27 -17.92
C SER A 51 -4.63 10.94 -18.55
N SER A 52 -4.47 10.79 -19.86
CA SER A 52 -4.87 9.57 -20.58
C SER A 52 -4.12 8.31 -20.18
N ASP A 53 -2.94 8.42 -19.61
CA ASP A 53 -2.01 7.32 -19.35
C ASP A 53 -1.52 7.25 -17.91
N LYS A 54 -1.79 8.28 -17.10
CA LYS A 54 -1.32 8.34 -15.71
C LYS A 54 -2.27 9.11 -14.80
N THR A 55 -2.20 8.78 -13.53
CA THR A 55 -2.85 9.52 -12.43
C THR A 55 -1.78 9.95 -11.44
N GLU A 56 -1.81 11.22 -11.05
CA GLU A 56 -0.90 11.75 -10.03
C GLU A 56 -1.64 11.89 -8.70
N VAL A 57 -0.98 11.47 -7.64
CA VAL A 57 -1.50 11.58 -6.28
C VAL A 57 -0.50 12.29 -5.38
N ASP A 58 -1.01 13.05 -4.41
CA ASP A 58 -0.19 13.67 -3.37
C ASP A 58 0.41 12.58 -2.48
N LEU A 59 1.68 12.70 -2.12
CA LEU A 59 2.37 11.77 -1.25
C LEU A 59 2.69 12.47 0.07
N MET A 60 1.73 12.41 1.00
CA MET A 60 1.87 12.91 2.37
C MET A 60 2.33 14.37 2.45
N GLY A 61 1.97 15.19 1.45
CA GLY A 61 2.32 16.62 1.38
C GLY A 61 3.79 16.91 1.04
N SER A 62 4.60 15.90 0.77
CA SER A 62 6.04 16.07 0.49
C SER A 62 6.39 15.96 -0.99
N SER A 63 5.61 15.25 -1.77
CA SER A 63 5.83 15.06 -3.22
C SER A 63 4.57 14.54 -3.90
N THR A 64 4.58 14.56 -5.22
CA THR A 64 3.54 13.92 -6.05
C THR A 64 4.13 12.67 -6.68
N ILE A 65 3.37 11.58 -6.69
CA ILE A 65 3.74 10.38 -7.41
C ILE A 65 2.86 10.18 -8.63
N SER A 66 3.47 9.81 -9.74
CA SER A 66 2.80 9.47 -10.99
C SER A 66 2.60 7.94 -11.06
N ILE A 67 1.35 7.51 -11.03
CA ILE A 67 0.96 6.10 -11.14
C ILE A 67 0.61 5.84 -12.62
N PRO A 68 1.26 4.88 -13.29
CA PRO A 68 1.06 4.60 -14.71
C PRO A 68 -0.27 3.85 -14.92
N LYS A 69 -1.36 4.48 -14.55
CA LYS A 69 -2.72 3.96 -14.66
C LYS A 69 -3.71 5.10 -14.72
N THR A 70 -4.61 5.05 -15.69
CA THR A 70 -5.74 5.96 -15.76
C THR A 70 -6.90 5.39 -14.95
N LEU A 71 -7.38 6.17 -14.00
CA LEU A 71 -8.55 5.83 -13.19
C LEU A 71 -9.80 6.42 -13.85
N ALA A 72 -10.49 5.63 -14.68
CA ALA A 72 -11.58 6.13 -15.54
C ALA A 72 -12.68 6.86 -14.75
N SER A 73 -13.05 6.35 -13.58
CA SER A 73 -14.14 6.88 -12.74
C SER A 73 -13.69 7.90 -11.70
N ALA A 74 -12.39 8.28 -11.66
CA ALA A 74 -11.87 9.23 -10.70
C ALA A 74 -11.73 10.63 -11.29
N SER A 75 -11.78 11.64 -10.44
CA SER A 75 -11.60 13.05 -10.76
C SER A 75 -10.47 13.68 -9.95
N GLU A 76 -9.91 14.77 -10.45
CA GLU A 76 -8.98 15.59 -9.67
C GLU A 76 -9.64 16.08 -8.40
N GLY A 77 -8.92 16.03 -7.29
CA GLY A 77 -9.42 16.37 -5.96
C GLY A 77 -10.07 15.22 -5.21
N ASP A 78 -10.37 14.09 -5.85
CA ASP A 78 -10.97 12.93 -5.18
C ASP A 78 -10.06 12.39 -4.08
N ALA A 79 -10.65 12.13 -2.92
CA ALA A 79 -9.99 11.45 -1.83
C ALA A 79 -9.85 9.96 -2.15
N VAL A 80 -8.62 9.46 -2.07
CA VAL A 80 -8.29 8.07 -2.37
C VAL A 80 -7.41 7.48 -1.27
N LYS A 81 -7.31 6.16 -1.23
CA LYS A 81 -6.31 5.45 -0.44
C LYS A 81 -5.34 4.72 -1.36
N LEU A 82 -4.06 5.00 -1.16
CA LEU A 82 -2.98 4.28 -1.81
C LEU A 82 -2.67 3.03 -0.99
N GLY A 83 -2.79 1.86 -1.60
CA GLY A 83 -2.47 0.57 -1.00
C GLY A 83 -1.12 0.06 -1.47
N ILE A 84 -0.23 -0.31 -0.54
CA ILE A 84 1.10 -0.83 -0.86
C ILE A 84 1.41 -1.99 0.08
N ARG A 85 1.84 -3.12 -0.46
CA ARG A 85 2.26 -4.27 0.35
C ARG A 85 3.56 -3.98 1.10
N PRO A 86 3.76 -4.54 2.31
CA PRO A 86 4.99 -4.34 3.10
C PRO A 86 6.28 -4.68 2.35
N GLU A 87 6.27 -5.76 1.58
CA GLU A 87 7.42 -6.21 0.78
C GLU A 87 7.70 -5.34 -0.46
N HIS A 88 6.76 -4.49 -0.87
CA HIS A 88 6.93 -3.53 -1.97
C HIS A 88 7.40 -2.16 -1.49
N LEU A 89 7.47 -1.94 -0.17
CA LEU A 89 8.14 -0.79 0.41
C LEU A 89 9.65 -1.05 0.53
N THR A 90 10.43 -0.03 0.33
CA THR A 90 11.89 -0.07 0.45
C THR A 90 12.39 0.97 1.43
N VAL A 91 13.57 0.78 2.01
CA VAL A 91 14.20 1.75 2.91
C VAL A 91 15.55 2.17 2.35
N ASN A 92 15.78 3.49 2.34
CA ASN A 92 17.05 4.12 1.91
C ASN A 92 17.49 3.69 0.50
N LYS A 93 16.53 3.45 -0.40
CA LYS A 93 16.76 3.11 -1.81
C LYS A 93 16.10 4.14 -2.74
N GLU A 94 16.55 4.17 -3.98
CA GLU A 94 15.88 4.93 -5.03
C GLU A 94 14.49 4.35 -5.33
N SER A 95 13.52 5.22 -5.63
CA SER A 95 12.12 4.87 -5.78
C SER A 95 11.35 5.95 -6.54
N ASP A 96 10.19 5.60 -7.10
CA ASP A 96 9.34 6.56 -7.82
C ASP A 96 8.69 7.58 -6.87
N GLY A 97 8.40 7.17 -5.65
CA GLY A 97 7.91 8.04 -4.58
C GLY A 97 8.58 7.70 -3.26
N SER A 98 8.82 8.69 -2.42
CA SER A 98 9.44 8.47 -1.10
C SER A 98 9.10 9.59 -0.12
N TRP A 99 9.17 9.26 1.17
CA TRP A 99 9.07 10.19 2.29
C TRP A 99 9.98 9.73 3.43
N GLU A 100 10.23 10.61 4.38
CA GLU A 100 10.94 10.25 5.62
C GLU A 100 9.96 9.82 6.70
N SER A 101 10.33 8.79 7.46
CA SER A 101 9.56 8.33 8.61
C SER A 101 10.47 7.76 9.68
N LYS A 102 10.02 7.82 10.93
CA LYS A 102 10.76 7.32 12.08
C LYS A 102 10.35 5.90 12.42
N VAL A 103 11.33 5.05 12.68
CA VAL A 103 11.13 3.66 13.10
C VAL A 103 10.82 3.63 14.59
N PHE A 104 9.69 3.05 15.00
CA PHE A 104 9.33 2.92 16.41
C PHE A 104 9.31 1.46 16.91
N VAL A 105 9.21 0.47 15.98
CA VAL A 105 9.39 -0.97 16.30
C VAL A 105 10.23 -1.63 15.21
N VAL A 106 11.07 -2.55 15.59
CA VAL A 106 11.82 -3.45 14.72
C VAL A 106 11.59 -4.88 15.18
N GLU A 107 11.02 -5.72 14.31
CA GLU A 107 10.84 -7.15 14.54
C GLU A 107 11.78 -7.93 13.62
N LYS A 108 12.74 -8.64 14.21
CA LYS A 108 13.64 -9.53 13.48
C LYS A 108 13.13 -10.95 13.58
N LEU A 109 12.57 -11.45 12.48
CA LEU A 109 12.15 -12.83 12.33
C LEU A 109 13.16 -13.58 11.47
N GLY A 110 13.24 -14.89 11.61
CA GLY A 110 14.21 -15.69 10.83
C GLY A 110 14.05 -15.58 9.31
N SER A 111 12.87 -15.19 8.83
CA SER A 111 12.55 -14.97 7.42
C SER A 111 12.85 -13.56 6.91
N GLY A 112 12.95 -12.56 7.80
CA GLY A 112 13.15 -11.16 7.44
C GLY A 112 13.02 -10.23 8.64
N THR A 113 13.12 -8.95 8.39
CA THR A 113 12.94 -7.89 9.39
C THR A 113 11.75 -7.02 9.01
N PHE A 114 10.84 -6.79 9.95
CA PHE A 114 9.71 -5.88 9.80
C PHE A 114 9.98 -4.59 10.58
N LEU A 115 9.87 -3.47 9.88
CA LEU A 115 10.01 -2.13 10.44
C LEU A 115 8.62 -1.52 10.55
N TYR A 116 8.26 -1.06 11.73
CA TYR A 116 7.03 -0.32 11.98
C TYR A 116 7.37 1.16 12.06
N LEU A 117 6.76 1.95 11.20
CA LEU A 117 7.07 3.35 10.98
C LEU A 117 5.93 4.25 11.46
N GLU A 118 6.30 5.38 12.05
CA GLU A 118 5.36 6.39 12.50
C GLU A 118 4.55 6.96 11.32
N LYS A 119 3.24 6.91 11.44
CA LYS A 119 2.29 7.56 10.54
C LYS A 119 1.04 7.90 11.33
N GLU A 120 0.38 9.00 10.99
CA GLU A 120 -0.92 9.33 11.55
C GLU A 120 -1.94 8.22 11.28
N GLY A 121 -2.60 7.75 12.32
CA GLY A 121 -3.50 6.60 12.30
C GLY A 121 -2.76 5.26 12.45
N GLU A 122 -2.93 4.34 11.51
CA GLU A 122 -2.24 3.04 11.56
C GLU A 122 -0.78 3.17 11.11
N PRO A 123 0.17 2.49 11.80
CA PRO A 123 1.57 2.48 11.42
C PRO A 123 1.77 1.85 10.05
N LEU A 124 2.82 2.29 9.35
CA LEU A 124 3.27 1.61 8.14
C LEU A 124 4.21 0.46 8.50
N VAL A 125 4.06 -0.65 7.79
CA VAL A 125 4.93 -1.81 7.94
C VAL A 125 5.77 -1.99 6.68
N VAL A 126 7.07 -2.06 6.85
CA VAL A 126 8.03 -2.35 5.76
C VAL A 126 8.68 -3.70 6.02
N GLU A 127 8.66 -4.57 5.04
CA GLU A 127 9.40 -5.83 5.09
C GLU A 127 10.77 -5.66 4.41
N THR A 128 11.84 -5.90 5.16
CA THR A 128 13.20 -5.92 4.62
C THR A 128 13.76 -7.34 4.62
N LYS A 129 14.52 -7.68 3.59
CA LYS A 129 15.15 -9.01 3.50
C LYS A 129 16.35 -9.10 4.45
N GLY A 130 16.44 -10.23 5.15
CA GLY A 130 17.59 -10.56 5.99
C GLY A 130 17.65 -9.74 7.29
N ASP A 131 18.85 -9.67 7.86
CA ASP A 131 19.12 -8.89 9.07
C ASP A 131 19.40 -7.44 8.68
N SER A 132 18.56 -6.55 9.16
CA SER A 132 18.69 -5.11 8.92
C SER A 132 19.42 -4.44 10.09
N ASP A 133 20.34 -3.52 9.80
CA ASP A 133 21.05 -2.70 10.82
C ASP A 133 20.20 -1.55 11.37
N ILE A 134 19.00 -1.33 10.83
CA ILE A 134 18.08 -0.27 11.24
C ILE A 134 17.57 -0.54 12.66
N LYS A 135 17.56 0.51 13.48
CA LYS A 135 17.19 0.47 14.90
C LYS A 135 15.95 1.32 15.17
N VAL A 136 15.33 1.04 16.30
CA VAL A 136 14.27 1.90 16.85
C VAL A 136 14.84 3.29 17.09
N GLY A 137 14.13 4.31 16.62
CA GLY A 137 14.50 5.70 16.68
C GLY A 137 15.19 6.26 15.43
N ASP A 138 15.62 5.39 14.51
CA ASP A 138 16.19 5.82 13.24
C ASP A 138 15.12 6.49 12.36
N THR A 139 15.53 7.55 11.65
CA THR A 139 14.74 8.13 10.56
C THR A 139 15.21 7.51 9.26
N VAL A 140 14.27 6.95 8.50
CA VAL A 140 14.55 6.25 7.23
C VAL A 140 13.77 6.88 6.10
N LYS A 141 14.37 6.91 4.92
CA LYS A 141 13.67 7.24 3.67
C LYS A 141 12.92 6.00 3.20
N VAL A 142 11.61 6.04 3.29
CA VAL A 142 10.72 4.99 2.78
C VAL A 142 10.41 5.27 1.33
N GLY A 143 10.53 4.27 0.50
CA GLY A 143 10.25 4.38 -0.93
C GLY A 143 9.45 3.23 -1.48
N PHE A 144 8.90 3.39 -2.68
CA PHE A 144 8.16 2.35 -3.39
C PHE A 144 8.13 2.61 -4.89
N SER A 145 7.80 1.59 -5.67
CA SER A 145 7.53 1.74 -7.10
C SER A 145 6.04 1.94 -7.35
N ALA A 146 5.73 2.89 -8.23
CA ALA A 146 4.37 3.22 -8.65
C ALA A 146 3.62 2.02 -9.25
N SER A 147 4.34 1.08 -9.87
CA SER A 147 3.77 -0.13 -10.45
C SER A 147 3.17 -1.11 -9.43
N HIS A 148 3.58 -1.02 -8.16
CA HIS A 148 3.09 -1.86 -7.06
C HIS A 148 1.97 -1.22 -6.24
N CYS A 149 1.49 -0.05 -6.67
CA CYS A 149 0.44 0.67 -5.97
C CYS A 149 -0.95 0.23 -6.42
N HIS A 150 -1.83 0.11 -5.44
CA HIS A 150 -3.27 0.00 -5.63
C HIS A 150 -3.93 1.31 -5.22
N ILE A 151 -4.95 1.74 -5.96
CA ILE A 151 -5.71 2.93 -5.60
C ILE A 151 -7.14 2.52 -5.30
N PHE A 152 -7.63 2.93 -4.14
CA PHE A 152 -8.99 2.69 -3.68
C PHE A 152 -9.73 4.00 -3.49
N ASN A 153 -10.98 4.02 -3.86
CA ASN A 153 -11.86 5.13 -3.56
C ASN A 153 -12.11 5.23 -2.04
N SER A 154 -11.93 6.40 -1.46
CA SER A 154 -12.09 6.58 -0.01
C SER A 154 -13.55 6.48 0.46
N SER A 155 -14.53 6.77 -0.42
CA SER A 155 -15.96 6.81 -0.06
C SER A 155 -16.61 5.42 -0.12
N ASN A 156 -16.44 4.67 -1.22
CA ASN A 156 -17.04 3.34 -1.40
C ASN A 156 -16.07 2.19 -1.12
N GLN A 157 -14.79 2.49 -0.88
CA GLN A 157 -13.71 1.54 -0.58
C GLN A 157 -13.34 0.58 -1.73
N GLU A 158 -13.91 0.75 -2.92
CA GLU A 158 -13.63 -0.06 -4.09
C GLU A 158 -12.29 0.29 -4.72
N ALA A 159 -11.60 -0.71 -5.28
CA ALA A 159 -10.40 -0.49 -6.06
C ALA A 159 -10.74 0.15 -7.41
N PHE A 160 -9.97 1.13 -7.81
CA PHE A 160 -10.00 1.61 -9.18
C PHE A 160 -9.30 0.59 -10.09
N LYS A 161 -9.98 0.20 -11.15
CA LYS A 161 -9.51 -0.77 -12.16
C LYS A 161 -9.02 -0.08 -13.40
#